data_51b64af06586ae82440800b595661f78
#
_entry.id   51b64af06586ae82440800b595661f78
#
_cell.length_a   1.000
_cell.length_b   1.000
_cell.length_c   1.000
_cell.angle_alpha   90.00
_cell.angle_beta   90.00
_cell.angle_gamma   90.00
#
_symmetry.space_group_name_H-M   'P 1'
#
loop_
_entity.id
_entity.type
_entity.pdbx_description
1 polymer ?
#
loop_
_entity_poly.entity_id
_entity_poly.type
_entity_poly.pdbx_seq_one_letter_code
_entity_poly.pdbx_strand_id
1 'polypeptide(L)'
;MIRYDKETGTLTVSTGEELDQLMAEKIRNTIDSEILKTGAKKLVFDMTNTVFMDSSGIGMLIGRYKLMKRMNGRVAVKGMHENVMRIFRMSGLNQIINYEERA
;
A
#
# COMPACT_ATOMS: atom_id res chain seq x y z
N MET A 1 -10.24 -3.29 -2.68
CA MET A 1 -11.12 -2.13 -2.92
C MET A 1 -10.30 -0.86 -2.97
N ILE A 2 -10.61 0.01 -3.93
CA ILE A 2 -9.83 1.22 -4.18
C ILE A 2 -10.75 2.43 -4.14
N ARG A 3 -10.32 3.48 -3.44
CA ARG A 3 -11.10 4.72 -3.29
C ARG A 3 -10.18 5.92 -3.49
N TYR A 4 -10.60 6.87 -4.32
CA TYR A 4 -9.84 8.09 -4.55
C TYR A 4 -10.58 9.31 -3.98
N ASP A 5 -9.89 10.09 -3.16
CA ASP A 5 -10.40 11.37 -2.64
C ASP A 5 -9.67 12.48 -3.39
N LYS A 6 -10.36 13.14 -4.30
CA LYS A 6 -9.73 14.16 -5.11
C LYS A 6 -9.47 15.48 -4.36
N GLU A 7 -10.16 15.71 -3.24
CA GLU A 7 -9.89 16.89 -2.43
C GLU A 7 -8.51 16.84 -1.79
N THR A 8 -8.10 15.65 -1.35
CA THR A 8 -6.78 15.46 -0.72
C THR A 8 -5.76 14.87 -1.67
N GLY A 9 -6.17 14.38 -2.83
CA GLY A 9 -5.29 13.68 -3.77
C GLY A 9 -4.86 12.31 -3.24
N THR A 10 -5.68 11.68 -2.41
CA THR A 10 -5.34 10.41 -1.74
C THR A 10 -6.08 9.24 -2.36
N LEU A 11 -5.31 8.24 -2.78
CA LEU A 11 -5.82 6.97 -3.24
C LEU A 11 -5.65 5.95 -2.11
N THR A 12 -6.74 5.37 -1.64
CA THR A 12 -6.73 4.38 -0.56
C THR A 12 -7.05 3.00 -1.13
N VAL A 13 -6.23 2.03 -0.80
CA VAL A 13 -6.35 0.65 -1.29
C VAL A 13 -6.45 -0.29 -0.09
N SER A 14 -7.53 -1.07 -0.03
CA SER A 14 -7.66 -2.17 0.93
C SER A 14 -7.01 -3.40 0.33
N THR A 15 -6.07 -4.01 1.05
CA THR A 15 -5.26 -5.10 0.51
C THR A 15 -5.88 -6.48 0.68
N GLY A 16 -7.06 -6.57 1.31
CA GLY A 16 -7.74 -7.84 1.49
C GLY A 16 -7.18 -8.63 2.66
N GLU A 17 -7.66 -9.86 2.82
CA GLU A 17 -7.34 -10.68 3.98
C GLU A 17 -5.92 -11.27 3.92
N GLU A 18 -5.50 -11.70 2.73
CA GLU A 18 -4.17 -12.27 2.53
C GLU A 18 -3.46 -11.53 1.40
N LEU A 19 -2.33 -10.91 1.72
CA LEU A 19 -1.51 -10.23 0.73
C LEU A 19 -0.33 -11.13 0.34
N ASP A 20 -0.66 -12.18 -0.39
CA ASP A 20 0.26 -13.16 -0.92
C ASP A 20 0.58 -12.88 -2.39
N GLN A 21 1.30 -13.79 -3.05
CA GLN A 21 1.70 -13.61 -4.44
C GLN A 21 0.50 -13.44 -5.38
N LEU A 22 -0.53 -14.25 -5.20
CA LEU A 22 -1.71 -14.19 -6.07
C LEU A 22 -2.41 -12.83 -5.94
N MET A 23 -2.63 -12.38 -4.71
CA MET A 23 -3.27 -11.10 -4.47
C MET A 23 -2.40 -9.94 -4.93
N ALA A 24 -1.09 -10.00 -4.67
CA ALA A 24 -0.16 -8.96 -5.10
C ALA A 24 -0.18 -8.78 -6.61
N GLU A 25 -0.17 -9.87 -7.37
CA GLU A 25 -0.26 -9.81 -8.82
C GLU A 25 -1.60 -9.25 -9.28
N LYS A 26 -2.66 -9.67 -8.61
CA LYS A 26 -4.03 -9.30 -8.97
C LYS A 26 -4.29 -7.81 -8.82
N ILE A 27 -3.80 -7.20 -7.73
CA ILE A 27 -4.11 -5.80 -7.44
C ILE A 27 -3.06 -4.81 -7.96
N ARG A 28 -1.85 -5.28 -8.22
CA ARG A 28 -0.74 -4.40 -8.66
C ARG A 28 -1.09 -3.57 -9.89
N ASN A 29 -1.56 -4.20 -10.93
CA ASN A 29 -1.89 -3.51 -12.18
C ASN A 29 -3.04 -2.54 -12.01
N THR A 30 -4.03 -2.92 -11.22
CA THR A 30 -5.18 -2.05 -10.94
C THR A 30 -4.73 -0.79 -10.17
N ILE A 31 -3.85 -0.98 -9.19
CA ILE A 31 -3.33 0.17 -8.42
C ILE A 31 -2.54 1.10 -9.33
N ASP A 32 -1.63 0.55 -10.14
CA ASP A 32 -0.82 1.37 -11.04
C ASP A 32 -1.68 2.15 -12.02
N SER A 33 -2.69 1.49 -12.58
CA SER A 33 -3.64 2.14 -13.48
C SER A 33 -4.37 3.29 -12.81
N GLU A 34 -4.83 3.09 -11.58
CA GLU A 34 -5.54 4.13 -10.83
C GLU A 34 -4.60 5.29 -10.43
N ILE A 35 -3.36 5.00 -10.09
CA ILE A 35 -2.38 6.06 -9.81
C ILE A 35 -2.19 6.95 -11.03
N LEU A 36 -1.99 6.35 -12.20
CA LEU A 36 -1.78 7.11 -13.44
C LEU A 36 -3.03 7.87 -13.86
N LYS A 37 -4.18 7.27 -13.67
CA LYS A 37 -5.47 7.85 -14.06
C LYS A 37 -5.84 9.05 -13.18
N THR A 38 -5.59 8.95 -11.86
CA THR A 38 -5.98 9.98 -10.91
C THR A 38 -4.91 11.05 -10.70
N GLY A 39 -3.64 10.71 -10.95
CA GLY A 39 -2.54 11.59 -10.58
C GLY A 39 -2.42 11.74 -9.07
N ALA A 40 -2.79 10.71 -8.30
CA ALA A 40 -2.80 10.76 -6.85
C ALA A 40 -1.47 11.25 -6.29
N LYS A 41 -1.53 12.09 -5.26
CA LYS A 41 -0.35 12.59 -4.56
C LYS A 41 0.05 11.71 -3.39
N LYS A 42 -0.89 10.93 -2.88
CA LYS A 42 -0.67 10.04 -1.76
C LYS A 42 -1.38 8.72 -2.01
N LEU A 43 -0.67 7.64 -1.74
CA LEU A 43 -1.23 6.28 -1.80
C LEU A 43 -1.21 5.71 -0.39
N VAL A 44 -2.37 5.29 0.09
CA VAL A 44 -2.51 4.67 1.42
C VAL A 44 -2.97 3.23 1.25
N PHE A 45 -2.20 2.31 1.83
CA PHE A 45 -2.63 0.92 1.93
C PHE A 45 -3.32 0.70 3.27
N ASP A 46 -4.62 0.44 3.21
CA ASP A 46 -5.40 0.11 4.40
C ASP A 46 -5.34 -1.39 4.59
N MET A 47 -4.60 -1.82 5.59
CA MET A 47 -4.34 -3.23 5.88
C MET A 47 -5.12 -3.72 7.08
N THR A 48 -6.20 -3.00 7.45
CA THR A 48 -7.04 -3.34 8.60
C THR A 48 -7.53 -4.79 8.55
N ASN A 49 -7.89 -5.28 7.37
CA ASN A 49 -8.42 -6.63 7.22
C ASN A 49 -7.36 -7.65 6.80
N THR A 50 -6.11 -7.24 6.67
CA THR A 50 -5.03 -8.13 6.22
C THR A 50 -4.43 -8.83 7.43
N VAL A 51 -4.54 -10.16 7.44
CA VAL A 51 -4.04 -10.99 8.54
C VAL A 51 -2.79 -11.77 8.16
N PHE A 52 -2.44 -11.78 6.86
CA PHE A 52 -1.26 -12.48 6.35
C PHE A 52 -0.61 -11.66 5.24
N MET A 53 0.73 -11.61 5.26
CA MET A 53 1.50 -11.00 4.19
C MET A 53 2.83 -11.76 4.06
N ASP A 54 3.25 -12.01 2.83
CA ASP A 54 4.54 -12.64 2.53
C ASP A 54 5.46 -11.67 1.76
N SER A 55 6.58 -12.19 1.26
CA SER A 55 7.54 -11.37 0.52
C SER A 55 6.97 -10.77 -0.77
N SER A 56 5.96 -11.42 -1.37
CA SER A 56 5.29 -10.88 -2.55
C SER A 56 4.54 -9.61 -2.22
N GLY A 57 3.89 -9.58 -1.04
CA GLY A 57 3.24 -8.36 -0.55
C GLY A 57 4.24 -7.23 -0.33
N ILE A 58 5.38 -7.56 0.28
CA ILE A 58 6.47 -6.59 0.48
C ILE A 58 6.93 -6.04 -0.87
N GLY A 59 7.15 -6.91 -1.86
CA GLY A 59 7.57 -6.48 -3.20
C GLY A 59 6.55 -5.57 -3.87
N MET A 60 5.27 -5.87 -3.69
CA MET A 60 4.19 -5.05 -4.23
C MET A 60 4.20 -3.65 -3.62
N LEU A 61 4.38 -3.54 -2.31
CA LEU A 61 4.48 -2.26 -1.62
C LEU A 61 5.70 -1.46 -2.11
N ILE A 62 6.84 -2.10 -2.25
CA ILE A 62 8.07 -1.45 -2.74
C ILE A 62 7.87 -0.90 -4.15
N GLY A 63 7.27 -1.68 -5.05
CA GLY A 63 7.04 -1.24 -6.42
C GLY A 63 6.15 -0.01 -6.50
N ARG A 64 5.10 0.03 -5.70
CA ARG A 64 4.20 1.20 -5.64
C ARG A 64 4.88 2.40 -5.02
N TYR A 65 5.72 2.18 -4.01
CA TYR A 65 6.52 3.25 -3.43
C TYR A 65 7.42 3.91 -4.48
N LYS A 66 8.12 3.09 -5.27
CA LYS A 66 9.00 3.60 -6.32
C LYS A 66 8.23 4.41 -7.38
N LEU A 67 7.06 3.91 -7.78
CA LEU A 67 6.22 4.62 -8.74
C LEU A 67 5.78 5.97 -8.20
N MET A 68 5.27 5.99 -6.97
CA MET A 68 4.81 7.24 -6.36
C MET A 68 5.94 8.23 -6.18
N LYS A 69 7.13 7.75 -5.81
CA LYS A 69 8.28 8.62 -5.65
C LYS A 69 8.67 9.30 -6.96
N ARG A 70 8.62 8.57 -8.07
CA ARG A 70 8.89 9.17 -9.40
C ARG A 70 7.87 10.23 -9.77
N MET A 71 6.68 10.17 -9.19
CA MET A 71 5.60 11.15 -9.43
C MET A 71 5.56 12.24 -8.36
N ASN A 72 6.59 12.34 -7.53
CA ASN A 72 6.66 13.27 -6.39
C ASN A 72 5.52 13.05 -5.38
N GLY A 73 5.03 11.82 -5.30
CA GLY A 73 4.02 11.42 -4.35
C GLY A 73 4.62 10.69 -3.17
N ARG A 74 3.76 10.20 -2.29
CA ARG A 74 4.19 9.46 -1.10
C ARG A 74 3.26 8.30 -0.82
N VAL A 75 3.75 7.35 -0.03
CA VAL A 75 3.03 6.14 0.32
C VAL A 75 2.99 6.00 1.83
N ALA A 76 1.85 5.57 2.34
CA ALA A 76 1.67 5.26 3.74
C ALA A 76 0.91 3.94 3.87
N VAL A 77 1.04 3.31 5.02
CA VAL A 77 0.25 2.12 5.39
C VAL A 77 -0.46 2.41 6.69
N LYS A 78 -1.60 1.78 6.90
CA LYS A 78 -2.34 1.90 8.16
C LYS A 78 -3.07 0.62 8.50
N GLY A 79 -3.40 0.46 9.77
CA GLY A 79 -4.26 -0.61 10.24
C GLY A 79 -3.62 -1.97 10.31
N MET A 80 -2.30 -2.06 10.26
CA MET A 80 -1.63 -3.36 10.29
C MET A 80 -1.82 -4.09 11.61
N HIS A 81 -2.16 -5.38 11.52
CA HIS A 81 -2.12 -6.29 12.65
C HIS A 81 -0.67 -6.53 13.05
N GLU A 82 -0.47 -6.99 14.28
CA GLU A 82 0.86 -7.12 14.85
C GLU A 82 1.79 -8.03 14.03
N ASN A 83 1.29 -9.16 13.54
CA ASN A 83 2.08 -10.08 12.73
C ASN A 83 2.48 -9.48 11.38
N VAL A 84 1.59 -8.71 10.76
CA VAL A 84 1.89 -8.01 9.49
C VAL A 84 2.87 -6.88 9.76
N MET A 85 2.69 -6.14 10.83
CA MET A 85 3.60 -5.07 11.24
C MET A 85 5.02 -5.60 11.44
N ARG A 86 5.15 -6.79 12.04
CA ARG A 86 6.46 -7.40 12.25
C ARG A 86 7.17 -7.66 10.92
N ILE A 87 6.46 -8.24 9.96
CA ILE A 87 7.02 -8.50 8.63
C ILE A 87 7.41 -7.19 7.94
N PHE A 88 6.57 -6.19 8.06
CA PHE A 88 6.82 -4.86 7.50
C PHE A 88 8.11 -4.26 8.08
N ARG A 89 8.27 -4.31 9.39
CA ARG A 89 9.48 -3.79 10.05
C ARG A 89 10.73 -4.60 9.70
N MET A 90 10.61 -5.92 9.67
CA MET A 90 11.75 -6.80 9.35
C MET A 90 12.25 -6.60 7.93
N SER A 91 11.38 -6.18 7.02
CA SER A 91 11.76 -5.89 5.64
C SER A 91 12.49 -4.54 5.50
N GLY A 92 12.45 -3.70 6.53
CA GLY A 92 13.01 -2.35 6.47
C GLY A 92 12.09 -1.32 5.83
N LEU A 93 10.89 -1.71 5.43
CA LEU A 93 9.95 -0.79 4.76
C LEU A 93 9.53 0.37 5.65
N ASN A 94 9.55 0.21 6.97
CA ASN A 94 9.21 1.28 7.89
C ASN A 94 10.17 2.48 7.80
N GLN A 95 11.31 2.31 7.13
CA GLN A 95 12.27 3.40 6.91
C GLN A 95 11.89 4.27 5.72
N ILE A 96 11.09 3.77 4.80
CA ILE A 96 10.74 4.48 3.57
C ILE A 96 9.24 4.70 3.39
N ILE A 97 8.40 3.91 4.05
CA ILE A 97 6.94 4.03 3.97
C ILE A 97 6.42 4.38 5.35
N ASN A 98 5.66 5.46 5.44
CA ASN A 98 5.10 5.91 6.71
C ASN A 98 4.00 4.98 7.19
N TYR A 99 4.00 4.71 8.49
CA TYR A 99 2.88 4.05 9.14
C TYR A 99 1.98 5.12 9.74
N GLU A 100 0.71 5.11 9.36
CA GLU A 100 -0.30 6.03 9.91
C GLU A 100 -1.13 5.28 10.95
N GLU A 101 -1.32 5.89 12.10
CA GLU A 101 -2.18 5.33 13.11
C GLU A 101 -3.63 5.51 12.70
N ARG A 102 -4.48 4.61 13.19
CA ARG A 102 -5.91 4.76 13.01
C ARG A 102 -6.39 6.02 13.72
N ALA A 103 -7.20 6.75 13.05
CA ALA A 103 -7.89 7.86 13.66
C ALA A 103 -8.90 7.36 14.70
#